data_036b9d0fa0e87dd6800926e923ac8770
#
_entry.id   036b9d0fa0e87dd6800926e923ac8770
#
_cell.length_a   1.000
_cell.length_b   1.000
_cell.length_c   1.000
_cell.angle_alpha   90.00
_cell.angle_beta   90.00
_cell.angle_gamma   90.00
#
_symmetry.space_group_name_H-M   'P 1'
#
loop_
_entity.id
_entity.type
_entity.pdbx_description
1 polymer ?
#
loop_
_entity_poly.entity_id
_entity_poly.type
_entity_poly.pdbx_seq_one_letter_code
_entity_poly.pdbx_strand_id
1 'polypeptide(L)'
;DPKIALQLLKVLFERLREADARILELQKTSPQPALVPEVVPAMPRQEQLTVTLEGITPRAAAALSVTPFQITQFPFRIGRQSPDPLLYNDLMLLDSVPLQISRHHLAIIQQQGRVGVVDRGSTLGSWVDGQQIGGRSRLPGPVFFTGSEGLLVLGTQESPFKYRVRVAAHGS
;
A
#
# COMPACT_ATOMS: atom_id res chain seq x y z
N ASP A 1 -16.67 -32.65 25.33
CA ASP A 1 -18.01 -33.25 25.25
C ASP A 1 -18.81 -32.48 24.15
N PRO A 2 -19.26 -33.19 23.09
CA PRO A 2 -19.96 -32.52 21.97
C PRO A 2 -21.30 -31.88 22.39
N LYS A 3 -21.86 -32.31 23.50
CA LYS A 3 -23.11 -31.72 24.04
C LYS A 3 -22.91 -30.27 24.54
N ILE A 4 -21.75 -29.98 25.14
CA ILE A 4 -21.44 -28.63 25.64
C ILE A 4 -21.19 -27.68 24.46
N ALA A 5 -20.53 -28.12 23.41
CA ALA A 5 -20.30 -27.32 22.20
C ALA A 5 -21.62 -26.96 21.49
N LEU A 6 -22.57 -27.91 21.43
CA LEU A 6 -23.87 -27.69 20.83
C LEU A 6 -24.72 -26.70 21.64
N GLN A 7 -24.60 -26.74 22.98
CA GLN A 7 -25.32 -25.84 23.87
C GLN A 7 -24.76 -24.41 23.81
N LEU A 8 -23.43 -24.25 23.74
CA LEU A 8 -22.78 -22.96 23.50
C LEU A 8 -23.16 -22.35 22.15
N LEU A 9 -23.21 -23.19 21.12
CA LEU A 9 -23.63 -22.74 19.77
C LEU A 9 -25.07 -22.22 19.75
N LYS A 10 -25.98 -22.88 20.43
CA LYS A 10 -27.38 -22.42 20.56
C LYS A 10 -27.47 -21.07 21.25
N VAL A 11 -26.78 -20.89 22.37
CA VAL A 11 -26.77 -19.62 23.12
C VAL A 11 -26.19 -18.48 22.28
N LEU A 12 -25.13 -18.75 21.49
CA LEU A 12 -24.56 -17.76 20.56
C LEU A 12 -25.53 -17.37 19.45
N PHE A 13 -26.23 -18.33 18.88
CA PHE A 13 -27.23 -18.06 17.84
C PHE A 13 -28.44 -17.29 18.36
N GLU A 14 -28.90 -17.56 19.57
CA GLU A 14 -29.99 -16.79 20.20
C GLU A 14 -29.56 -15.35 20.46
N ARG A 15 -28.35 -15.11 20.97
CA ARG A 15 -27.82 -13.75 21.18
C ARG A 15 -27.61 -12.97 19.88
N LEU A 16 -27.18 -13.64 18.80
CA LEU A 16 -27.10 -12.99 17.50
C LEU A 16 -28.48 -12.57 16.97
N ARG A 17 -29.49 -13.42 17.11
CA ARG A 17 -30.87 -13.10 16.69
C ARG A 17 -31.48 -11.94 17.49
N GLU A 18 -31.20 -11.87 18.79
CA GLU A 18 -31.66 -10.76 19.63
C GLU A 18 -30.95 -9.45 19.27
N ALA A 19 -29.67 -9.49 18.93
CA ALA A 19 -28.92 -8.32 18.47
C ALA A 19 -29.45 -7.79 17.14
N ASP A 20 -29.71 -8.69 16.17
CA ASP A 20 -30.28 -8.32 14.88
C ASP A 20 -31.68 -7.73 15.00
N ALA A 21 -32.53 -8.30 15.87
CA ALA A 21 -33.87 -7.77 16.15
C ALA A 21 -33.83 -6.36 16.74
N ARG A 22 -32.87 -6.09 17.67
CA ARG A 22 -32.69 -4.75 18.25
C ARG A 22 -32.21 -3.72 17.23
N ILE A 23 -31.33 -4.12 16.31
CA ILE A 23 -30.87 -3.22 15.23
C ILE A 23 -32.04 -2.85 14.32
N LEU A 24 -32.92 -3.81 13.97
CA LEU A 24 -34.11 -3.55 13.16
C LEU A 24 -35.12 -2.62 13.86
N GLU A 25 -35.30 -2.76 15.17
CA GLU A 25 -36.19 -1.88 15.95
C GLU A 25 -35.64 -0.45 16.05
N LEU A 26 -34.31 -0.30 16.28
CA LEU A 26 -33.67 1.01 16.32
C LEU A 26 -33.74 1.73 14.97
N GLN A 27 -33.72 0.99 13.86
CA GLN A 27 -33.88 1.56 12.53
C GLN A 27 -35.33 2.01 12.24
N LYS A 28 -36.34 1.39 12.86
CA LYS A 28 -37.76 1.78 12.73
C LYS A 28 -38.15 2.98 13.57
N THR A 29 -37.44 3.23 14.67
CA THR A 29 -37.74 4.29 15.64
C THR A 29 -36.94 5.58 15.41
N SER A 30 -35.98 5.59 14.53
CA SER A 30 -35.32 6.82 14.09
C SER A 30 -36.29 7.59 13.18
N PRO A 31 -36.73 8.80 13.55
CA PRO A 31 -37.41 9.67 12.61
C PRO A 31 -36.46 9.91 11.44
N GLN A 32 -36.89 9.48 10.26
CA GLN A 32 -36.15 9.73 9.03
C GLN A 32 -35.97 11.25 8.92
N PRO A 33 -34.76 11.80 9.02
CA PRO A 33 -34.58 13.23 8.81
C PRO A 33 -35.03 13.52 7.40
N ALA A 34 -35.96 14.47 7.26
CA ALA A 34 -36.38 14.98 5.98
C ALA A 34 -35.15 15.20 5.12
N LEU A 35 -35.20 14.72 3.86
CA LEU A 35 -34.17 14.92 2.85
C LEU A 35 -33.96 16.44 2.63
N VAL A 36 -33.22 17.07 3.52
CA VAL A 36 -32.50 18.28 3.20
C VAL A 36 -31.42 17.81 2.24
N PRO A 37 -31.28 18.35 1.05
CA PRO A 37 -30.13 18.02 0.23
C PRO A 37 -28.89 18.48 1.02
N GLU A 38 -28.31 17.53 1.73
CA GLU A 38 -27.01 17.72 2.37
C GLU A 38 -26.06 18.01 1.21
N VAL A 39 -25.68 19.26 1.09
CA VAL A 39 -24.58 19.67 0.24
C VAL A 39 -23.37 18.99 0.85
N VAL A 40 -23.17 17.73 0.46
CA VAL A 40 -21.91 17.02 0.74
C VAL A 40 -20.85 17.95 0.15
N PRO A 41 -20.00 18.58 0.97
CA PRO A 41 -18.92 19.39 0.43
C PRO A 41 -18.17 18.45 -0.51
N ALA A 42 -18.13 18.82 -1.81
CA ALA A 42 -17.42 18.04 -2.80
C ALA A 42 -16.03 17.80 -2.22
N MET A 43 -15.75 16.55 -1.84
CA MET A 43 -14.40 16.20 -1.40
C MET A 43 -13.47 16.69 -2.49
N PRO A 44 -12.44 17.46 -2.16
CA PRO A 44 -11.51 17.94 -3.15
C PRO A 44 -11.09 16.71 -3.97
N ARG A 45 -11.34 16.75 -5.28
CA ARG A 45 -10.89 15.71 -6.20
C ARG A 45 -9.40 15.56 -5.91
N GLN A 46 -9.02 14.47 -5.27
CA GLN A 46 -7.60 14.18 -5.09
C GLN A 46 -7.06 14.06 -6.52
N GLU A 47 -6.20 15.00 -6.89
CA GLU A 47 -5.52 14.94 -8.16
C GLU A 47 -4.87 13.56 -8.26
N GLN A 48 -5.29 12.80 -9.24
CA GLN A 48 -4.78 11.46 -9.45
C GLN A 48 -3.38 11.60 -10.01
N LEU A 49 -2.38 11.21 -9.23
CA LEU A 49 -0.99 11.27 -9.64
C LEU A 49 -0.62 9.98 -10.38
N THR A 50 0.24 10.11 -11.36
CA THR A 50 0.91 8.99 -12.02
C THR A 50 2.38 8.99 -11.61
N VAL A 51 2.87 7.85 -11.18
CA VAL A 51 4.27 7.62 -10.88
C VAL A 51 4.88 6.77 -11.98
N THR A 52 6.03 7.20 -12.49
CA THR A 52 6.79 6.44 -13.48
C THR A 52 8.10 5.97 -12.85
N LEU A 53 8.37 4.67 -12.92
CA LEU A 53 9.64 4.07 -12.51
C LEU A 53 10.50 3.75 -13.75
N GLU A 54 11.73 4.22 -13.74
CA GLU A 54 12.73 3.93 -14.76
C GLU A 54 13.98 3.36 -14.10
N GLY A 55 14.40 2.15 -14.48
CA GLY A 55 15.63 1.56 -13.97
C GLY A 55 16.84 2.28 -14.53
N ILE A 56 17.65 2.91 -13.67
CA ILE A 56 18.88 3.62 -14.07
C ILE A 56 20.13 2.76 -14.03
N THR A 57 19.99 1.53 -13.55
CA THR A 57 21.04 0.50 -13.62
C THR A 57 20.55 -0.65 -14.51
N PRO A 58 21.45 -1.41 -15.17
CA PRO A 58 21.05 -2.53 -16.02
C PRO A 58 20.17 -3.55 -15.28
N ARG A 59 20.48 -3.81 -14.00
CA ARG A 59 19.72 -4.77 -13.19
C ARG A 59 18.34 -4.24 -12.81
N ALA A 60 18.23 -2.96 -12.46
CA ALA A 60 16.95 -2.33 -12.19
C ALA A 60 16.05 -2.26 -13.43
N ALA A 61 16.63 -1.95 -14.59
CA ALA A 61 15.90 -1.93 -15.86
C ALA A 61 15.41 -3.33 -16.26
N ALA A 62 16.28 -4.35 -16.13
CA ALA A 62 15.94 -5.74 -16.43
C ALA A 62 14.90 -6.34 -15.46
N ALA A 63 14.78 -5.79 -14.25
CA ALA A 63 13.80 -6.25 -13.26
C ALA A 63 12.37 -5.72 -13.53
N LEU A 64 12.22 -4.69 -14.35
CA LEU A 64 10.93 -4.17 -14.78
C LEU A 64 10.45 -4.92 -16.02
N SER A 65 9.19 -5.37 -16.02
CA SER A 65 8.57 -6.03 -17.19
C SER A 65 8.41 -5.08 -18.38
N VAL A 66 8.26 -3.79 -18.09
CA VAL A 66 8.14 -2.69 -19.03
C VAL A 66 8.94 -1.50 -18.50
N THR A 67 9.64 -0.79 -19.36
CA THR A 67 10.35 0.43 -18.97
C THR A 67 10.02 1.57 -19.95
N PRO A 68 9.54 2.73 -19.48
CA PRO A 68 9.22 3.07 -18.10
C PRO A 68 7.96 2.35 -17.58
N PHE A 69 7.95 1.97 -16.28
CA PHE A 69 6.82 1.32 -15.63
C PHE A 69 5.91 2.37 -14.99
N GLN A 70 4.61 2.35 -15.28
CA GLN A 70 3.65 3.33 -14.77
C GLN A 70 2.84 2.77 -13.60
N ILE A 71 2.68 3.60 -12.56
CA ILE A 71 1.88 3.34 -11.37
C ILE A 71 0.80 4.41 -11.28
N THR A 72 -0.46 3.97 -11.32
CA THR A 72 -1.65 4.85 -11.25
C THR A 72 -2.54 4.53 -10.06
N GLN A 73 -2.26 3.44 -9.35
CA GLN A 73 -3.04 3.00 -8.18
C GLN A 73 -2.15 2.96 -6.94
N PHE A 74 -2.68 3.46 -5.82
CA PHE A 74 -1.98 3.54 -4.54
C PHE A 74 -2.84 2.94 -3.41
N PRO A 75 -2.24 2.30 -2.40
CA PRO A 75 -0.81 2.04 -2.25
C PRO A 75 -0.32 0.98 -3.25
N PHE A 76 0.87 1.18 -3.82
CA PHE A 76 1.51 0.27 -4.76
C PHE A 76 2.66 -0.47 -4.08
N ARG A 77 2.56 -1.78 -3.96
CA ARG A 77 3.47 -2.63 -3.19
C ARG A 77 4.54 -3.22 -4.06
N ILE A 78 5.79 -3.10 -3.62
CA ILE A 78 6.96 -3.64 -4.32
C ILE A 78 7.69 -4.61 -3.38
N GLY A 79 8.11 -5.74 -3.93
CA GLY A 79 8.90 -6.71 -3.20
C GLY A 79 9.55 -7.74 -4.10
N ARG A 80 10.36 -8.61 -3.50
CA ARG A 80 11.05 -9.68 -4.22
C ARG A 80 10.05 -10.77 -4.63
N GLN A 81 10.22 -11.29 -5.83
CA GLN A 81 9.48 -12.46 -6.30
C GLN A 81 9.66 -13.63 -5.34
N SER A 82 8.57 -14.31 -5.03
CA SER A 82 8.52 -15.46 -4.13
C SER A 82 7.55 -16.49 -4.69
N PRO A 83 7.84 -17.79 -4.51
CA PRO A 83 6.91 -18.86 -4.86
C PRO A 83 5.73 -18.97 -3.89
N ASP A 84 5.76 -18.27 -2.76
CA ASP A 84 4.71 -18.28 -1.76
C ASP A 84 3.46 -17.54 -2.28
N PRO A 85 2.32 -18.25 -2.49
CA PRO A 85 1.10 -17.64 -3.06
C PRO A 85 0.41 -16.65 -2.11
N LEU A 86 0.75 -16.66 -0.82
CA LEU A 86 0.20 -15.73 0.17
C LEU A 86 0.91 -14.37 0.17
N LEU A 87 2.02 -14.26 -0.57
CA LEU A 87 2.79 -13.02 -0.69
C LEU A 87 2.31 -12.22 -1.89
N TYR A 88 1.56 -11.17 -1.61
CA TYR A 88 1.08 -10.26 -2.65
C TYR A 88 1.91 -8.97 -2.73
N ASN A 89 2.42 -8.69 -3.91
CA ASN A 89 2.99 -7.40 -4.32
C ASN A 89 2.45 -7.04 -5.71
N ASP A 90 2.24 -5.76 -5.94
CA ASP A 90 1.80 -5.24 -7.23
C ASP A 90 2.93 -5.33 -8.27
N LEU A 91 4.18 -5.18 -7.82
CA LEU A 91 5.38 -5.41 -8.60
C LEU A 91 6.33 -6.37 -7.88
N MET A 92 6.62 -7.49 -8.54
CA MET A 92 7.55 -8.51 -8.05
C MET A 92 8.85 -8.44 -8.84
N LEU A 93 9.95 -8.12 -8.13
CA LEU A 93 11.27 -7.96 -8.71
C LEU A 93 12.10 -9.23 -8.52
N LEU A 94 12.76 -9.66 -9.60
CA LEU A 94 13.75 -10.75 -9.52
C LEU A 94 15.01 -10.25 -8.83
N ASP A 95 15.40 -10.94 -7.78
CA ASP A 95 16.63 -10.68 -7.05
C ASP A 95 17.38 -11.99 -6.77
N SER A 96 18.70 -11.92 -6.82
CA SER A 96 19.60 -13.05 -6.59
C SER A 96 20.69 -12.68 -5.60
N VAL A 97 21.27 -13.68 -4.96
CA VAL A 97 22.32 -13.50 -3.93
C VAL A 97 23.50 -12.66 -4.45
N PRO A 98 23.95 -11.67 -3.68
CA PRO A 98 23.47 -11.24 -2.37
C PRO A 98 22.16 -10.45 -2.46
N LEU A 99 21.12 -10.91 -1.73
CA LEU A 99 19.78 -10.35 -1.81
C LEU A 99 19.75 -8.91 -1.30
N GLN A 100 19.13 -8.03 -2.08
CA GLN A 100 18.88 -6.63 -1.75
C GLN A 100 17.41 -6.35 -1.42
N ILE A 101 16.50 -7.13 -2.01
CA ILE A 101 15.07 -6.88 -1.92
C ILE A 101 14.42 -7.91 -1.00
N SER A 102 13.66 -7.47 0.00
CA SER A 102 12.82 -8.33 0.84
C SER A 102 11.53 -8.72 0.12
N ARG A 103 10.90 -9.82 0.51
CA ARG A 103 9.61 -10.30 -0.05
C ARG A 103 8.50 -9.25 0.10
N HIS A 104 8.41 -8.62 1.29
CA HIS A 104 7.66 -7.38 1.53
C HIS A 104 8.69 -6.27 1.69
N HIS A 105 8.87 -5.41 0.68
CA HIS A 105 9.95 -4.44 0.74
C HIS A 105 9.45 -3.04 1.07
N LEU A 106 8.70 -2.45 0.16
CA LEU A 106 8.14 -1.12 0.35
C LEU A 106 6.76 -0.97 -0.31
N ALA A 107 6.10 0.14 -0.03
CA ALA A 107 4.94 0.60 -0.77
C ALA A 107 5.12 2.06 -1.18
N ILE A 108 4.75 2.37 -2.41
CA ILE A 108 4.60 3.75 -2.88
C ILE A 108 3.17 4.17 -2.53
N ILE A 109 3.04 5.33 -1.91
CA ILE A 109 1.76 5.87 -1.44
C ILE A 109 1.53 7.26 -2.03
N GLN A 110 0.26 7.61 -2.17
CA GLN A 110 -0.17 8.98 -2.45
C GLN A 110 -0.90 9.51 -1.22
N GLN A 111 -0.47 10.64 -0.70
CA GLN A 111 -1.09 11.30 0.44
C GLN A 111 -1.04 12.82 0.26
N GLN A 112 -2.18 13.48 0.38
CA GLN A 112 -2.32 14.94 0.26
C GLN A 112 -1.65 15.52 -1.01
N GLY A 113 -1.88 14.88 -2.18
CA GLY A 113 -1.28 15.31 -3.45
C GLY A 113 0.23 15.10 -3.57
N ARG A 114 0.84 14.33 -2.67
CA ARG A 114 2.27 14.01 -2.69
C ARG A 114 2.49 12.51 -2.78
N VAL A 115 3.56 12.12 -3.44
CA VAL A 115 4.00 10.72 -3.53
C VAL A 115 5.11 10.47 -2.53
N GLY A 116 4.97 9.39 -1.78
CA GLY A 116 5.96 8.97 -0.79
C GLY A 116 6.18 7.46 -0.78
N VAL A 117 7.15 7.04 -0.02
CA VAL A 117 7.56 5.63 0.15
C VAL A 117 7.47 5.25 1.62
N VAL A 118 6.88 4.08 1.87
CA VAL A 118 6.78 3.47 3.21
C VAL A 118 7.47 2.11 3.18
N ASP A 119 8.29 1.82 4.16
CA ASP A 119 8.90 0.50 4.34
C ASP A 119 7.89 -0.51 4.86
N ARG A 120 7.96 -1.74 4.37
CA ARG A 120 7.07 -2.84 4.76
C ARG A 120 7.79 -3.93 5.56
N GLY A 121 8.79 -3.54 6.36
CA GLY A 121 9.60 -4.45 7.15
C GLY A 121 10.76 -5.05 6.35
N SER A 122 11.37 -4.26 5.47
CA SER A 122 12.52 -4.72 4.70
C SER A 122 13.77 -4.93 5.58
N THR A 123 14.61 -5.89 5.22
CA THR A 123 15.81 -6.23 5.97
C THR A 123 16.91 -5.17 5.83
N LEU A 124 17.10 -4.67 4.62
CA LEU A 124 18.18 -3.73 4.29
C LEU A 124 17.69 -2.29 4.17
N GLY A 125 16.37 -2.07 4.10
CA GLY A 125 15.79 -0.76 3.90
C GLY A 125 15.78 -0.33 2.44
N SER A 126 15.45 0.94 2.24
CA SER A 126 15.48 1.64 0.97
C SER A 126 16.00 3.05 1.15
N TRP A 127 16.40 3.70 0.07
CA TRP A 127 16.86 5.08 0.05
C TRP A 127 15.95 5.89 -0.88
N VAL A 128 15.40 6.98 -0.36
CA VAL A 128 14.53 7.90 -1.08
C VAL A 128 15.19 9.27 -1.06
N ASP A 129 15.66 9.75 -2.20
CA ASP A 129 16.41 11.02 -2.33
C ASP A 129 17.56 11.15 -1.30
N GLY A 130 18.26 10.05 -1.03
CA GLY A 130 19.36 9.99 -0.07
C GLY A 130 18.94 9.79 1.38
N GLN A 131 17.65 9.74 1.71
CA GLN A 131 17.16 9.44 3.03
C GLN A 131 16.85 7.94 3.17
N GLN A 132 17.41 7.28 4.17
CA GLN A 132 17.15 5.86 4.45
C GLN A 132 15.83 5.65 5.19
N ILE A 133 15.05 4.66 4.74
CA ILE A 133 13.85 4.15 5.42
C ILE A 133 13.98 2.64 5.61
N GLY A 134 13.36 2.11 6.65
CA GLY A 134 13.42 0.69 6.98
C GLY A 134 14.85 0.20 7.35
N GLY A 135 15.05 -1.09 7.31
CA GLY A 135 16.34 -1.71 7.60
C GLY A 135 16.93 -1.25 8.94
N ARG A 136 18.17 -0.77 8.92
CA ARG A 136 18.86 -0.31 10.13
C ARG A 136 18.31 1.00 10.71
N SER A 137 17.73 1.87 9.88
CA SER A 137 17.16 3.13 10.35
C SER A 137 15.93 2.91 11.23
N ARG A 138 15.24 1.77 11.06
CA ARG A 138 13.98 1.41 11.71
C ARG A 138 12.85 2.43 11.51
N LEU A 139 13.05 3.44 10.67
CA LEU A 139 12.04 4.42 10.31
C LEU A 139 11.22 3.87 9.15
N PRO A 140 9.92 3.59 9.34
CA PRO A 140 9.10 3.02 8.28
C PRO A 140 8.74 4.03 7.19
N GLY A 141 8.96 5.31 7.41
CA GLY A 141 8.45 6.39 6.57
C GLY A 141 7.10 6.93 7.07
N PRO A 142 6.31 7.61 6.24
CA PRO A 142 6.62 7.89 4.84
C PRO A 142 7.73 8.94 4.64
N VAL A 143 8.55 8.72 3.61
CA VAL A 143 9.42 9.75 3.05
C VAL A 143 8.86 10.15 1.70
N PHE A 144 8.58 11.44 1.52
CA PHE A 144 7.97 11.99 0.32
C PHE A 144 9.03 12.51 -0.63
N PHE A 145 8.84 12.29 -1.92
CA PHE A 145 9.64 12.96 -2.95
C PHE A 145 9.40 14.47 -2.90
N THR A 146 10.46 15.24 -3.01
CA THR A 146 10.39 16.70 -2.87
C THR A 146 10.05 17.42 -4.18
N GLY A 147 10.25 16.75 -5.31
CA GLY A 147 10.02 17.30 -6.65
C GLY A 147 9.22 16.35 -7.54
N SER A 148 9.13 16.70 -8.80
CA SER A 148 8.54 15.85 -9.85
C SER A 148 9.45 14.67 -10.26
N GLU A 149 10.69 14.66 -9.83
CA GLU A 149 11.67 13.58 -10.08
C GLU A 149 12.45 13.30 -8.80
N GLY A 150 12.74 12.02 -8.55
CA GLY A 150 13.49 11.56 -7.39
C GLY A 150 14.22 10.25 -7.66
N LEU A 151 15.06 9.86 -6.70
CA LEU A 151 15.83 8.62 -6.72
C LEU A 151 15.32 7.64 -5.67
N LEU A 152 15.00 6.42 -6.10
CA LEU A 152 14.65 5.30 -5.22
C LEU A 152 15.67 4.18 -5.37
N VAL A 153 16.28 3.77 -4.26
CA VAL A 153 17.19 2.61 -4.21
C VAL A 153 16.62 1.57 -3.27
N LEU A 154 16.48 0.32 -3.72
CA LEU A 154 15.99 -0.79 -2.90
C LEU A 154 17.17 -1.57 -2.34
N GLY A 155 17.25 -1.70 -1.02
CA GLY A 155 18.35 -2.36 -0.33
C GLY A 155 19.40 -1.38 0.19
N THR A 156 20.67 -1.79 0.13
CA THR A 156 21.79 -0.91 0.53
C THR A 156 21.96 0.25 -0.45
N GLN A 157 22.71 1.28 -0.03
CA GLN A 157 22.97 2.45 -0.89
C GLN A 157 23.69 2.08 -2.20
N GLU A 158 24.50 1.03 -2.15
CA GLU A 158 25.25 0.49 -3.30
C GLU A 158 24.43 -0.54 -4.11
N SER A 159 23.20 -0.77 -3.73
CA SER A 159 22.34 -1.74 -4.40
C SER A 159 22.24 -1.48 -5.90
N PRO A 160 22.22 -2.54 -6.72
CA PRO A 160 22.02 -2.40 -8.16
C PRO A 160 20.54 -2.12 -8.55
N PHE A 161 19.65 -2.04 -7.60
CA PHE A 161 18.23 -1.72 -7.84
C PHE A 161 17.97 -0.24 -7.62
N LYS A 162 18.44 0.59 -8.55
CA LYS A 162 18.27 2.04 -8.55
C LYS A 162 17.27 2.47 -9.61
N TYR A 163 16.28 3.25 -9.18
CA TYR A 163 15.18 3.70 -10.03
C TYR A 163 15.07 5.22 -9.98
N ARG A 164 14.90 5.83 -11.15
CA ARG A 164 14.38 7.18 -11.27
C ARG A 164 12.87 7.12 -11.11
N VAL A 165 12.35 7.98 -10.24
CA VAL A 165 10.92 8.12 -9.98
C VAL A 165 10.48 9.45 -10.56
N ARG A 166 9.48 9.47 -11.44
CA ARG A 166 8.85 10.72 -11.91
C ARG A 166 7.41 10.74 -11.45
N VAL A 167 6.98 11.88 -10.94
CA VAL A 167 5.62 12.12 -10.48
C VAL A 167 4.98 13.16 -11.39
N ALA A 168 3.85 12.81 -11.98
CA ALA A 168 3.08 13.72 -12.82
C ALA A 168 1.61 13.73 -12.38
N ALA A 169 0.95 14.88 -12.50
CA ALA A 169 -0.50 14.92 -12.39
C ALA A 169 -1.10 14.15 -13.58
N HIS A 170 -2.14 13.35 -13.31
CA HIS A 170 -2.85 12.67 -14.37
C HIS A 170 -3.56 13.74 -15.21
N GLY A 171 -3.06 13.98 -16.43
CA GLY A 171 -3.69 14.95 -17.34
C GLY A 171 -5.09 14.48 -17.69
N SER A 172 -6.04 15.37 -17.53
CA SER A 172 -7.42 15.25 -17.99
C SER A 172 -7.48 15.16 -19.50
#